data_4c971ecd317014af0cac3223c9c2f50f
#
_entry.id   4c971ecd317014af0cac3223c9c2f50f
#
_cell.length_a   1.000
_cell.length_b   1.000
_cell.length_c   1.000
_cell.angle_alpha   90.00
_cell.angle_beta   90.00
_cell.angle_gamma   90.00
#
_symmetry.space_group_name_H-M   'P 1'
#
loop_
_entity.id
_entity.type
_entity.pdbx_description
1 polymer ?
#
loop_
_entity_poly.entity_id
_entity_poly.type
_entity_poly.pdbx_seq_one_letter_code
_entity_poly.pdbx_strand_id
1 'polypeptide(L)'
;KQTYTFDHIYDLGGRLTEEIELVTIFLNMLNNDSFRKQFIDTYCLVAGSVFEPERCNAIIDEMAARIAPALAFDGRSPYGTANQLKSALANRQGSMIQALIDYWRMGLSSDMQQAVSISANVDDVSLRVNDMEIPTDKFSGALFAPITLKAEPKAGYRFVGWSSESTTTMATLVGSDATWNYYDQGSLDGKNWT
;
A
#
# COMPACT_ATOMS: atom_id res chain seq x y z
N LYS A 1 12.17 -24.13 5.09
CA LYS A 1 11.77 -22.70 5.05
C LYS A 1 10.44 -22.65 4.33
N GLN A 2 9.32 -22.75 5.06
CA GLN A 2 8.00 -22.62 4.46
C GLN A 2 7.74 -21.13 4.21
N THR A 3 7.59 -20.78 2.96
CA THR A 3 7.11 -19.47 2.54
C THR A 3 5.59 -19.52 2.63
N TYR A 4 5.00 -18.90 3.63
CA TYR A 4 3.56 -18.76 3.74
C TYR A 4 3.10 -17.73 2.70
N THR A 5 2.80 -18.18 1.52
CA THR A 5 2.22 -17.41 0.43
C THR A 5 0.74 -17.80 0.26
N PHE A 6 0.01 -17.06 -0.57
CA PHE A 6 -1.34 -17.44 -0.99
C PHE A 6 -1.38 -18.85 -1.61
N ASP A 7 -0.27 -19.29 -2.21
CA ASP A 7 -0.07 -20.64 -2.70
C ASP A 7 -0.35 -21.69 -1.62
N HIS A 8 -0.10 -21.37 -0.35
CA HIS A 8 -0.38 -22.27 0.75
C HIS A 8 -1.88 -22.46 0.97
N ILE A 9 -2.69 -21.43 0.82
CA ILE A 9 -4.17 -21.55 0.86
C ILE A 9 -4.66 -22.28 -0.39
N TYR A 10 -4.05 -22.03 -1.55
CA TYR A 10 -4.35 -22.75 -2.79
C TYR A 10 -3.94 -24.24 -2.67
N ASP A 11 -2.75 -24.54 -2.18
CA ASP A 11 -2.25 -25.89 -1.93
C ASP A 11 -3.10 -26.63 -0.88
N LEU A 12 -3.52 -25.94 0.17
CA LEU A 12 -4.46 -26.48 1.16
C LEU A 12 -5.85 -26.72 0.53
N GLY A 13 -6.34 -25.76 -0.28
CA GLY A 13 -7.59 -25.89 -1.00
C GLY A 13 -7.55 -26.97 -2.10
N GLY A 14 -6.38 -27.21 -2.71
CA GLY A 14 -6.20 -28.23 -3.76
C GLY A 14 -5.94 -29.65 -3.25
N ARG A 15 -5.26 -29.76 -2.10
CA ARG A 15 -4.86 -31.08 -1.54
C ARG A 15 -5.72 -31.55 -0.38
N LEU A 16 -6.43 -30.64 0.30
CA LEU A 16 -7.11 -30.89 1.56
C LEU A 16 -8.61 -30.53 1.50
N THR A 17 -9.20 -30.50 0.30
CA THR A 17 -10.60 -30.12 0.08
C THR A 17 -11.60 -31.01 0.84
N GLU A 18 -11.21 -32.16 1.29
CA GLU A 18 -12.08 -33.08 2.03
C GLU A 18 -11.95 -32.98 3.56
N GLU A 19 -10.91 -32.28 4.09
CA GLU A 19 -10.61 -32.32 5.52
C GLU A 19 -10.60 -30.96 6.24
N ILE A 20 -10.67 -29.81 5.51
CA ILE A 20 -10.63 -28.49 6.16
C ILE A 20 -11.87 -27.68 5.82
N GLU A 21 -12.90 -27.82 6.64
CA GLU A 21 -14.17 -27.09 6.53
C GLU A 21 -13.96 -25.56 6.42
N LEU A 22 -12.99 -24.98 7.15
CA LEU A 22 -12.70 -23.55 7.11
C LEU A 22 -12.21 -23.06 5.75
N VAL A 23 -11.38 -23.86 5.06
CA VAL A 23 -10.92 -23.53 3.70
C VAL A 23 -12.09 -23.57 2.73
N THR A 24 -12.93 -24.59 2.83
CA THR A 24 -14.13 -24.72 2.00
C THR A 24 -15.10 -23.55 2.21
N ILE A 25 -15.32 -23.15 3.46
CA ILE A 25 -16.14 -21.97 3.79
C ILE A 25 -15.54 -20.71 3.13
N PHE A 26 -14.25 -20.47 3.33
CA PHE A 26 -13.56 -19.30 2.74
C PHE A 26 -13.67 -19.28 1.21
N LEU A 27 -13.41 -20.41 0.53
CA LEU A 27 -13.52 -20.52 -0.92
C LEU A 27 -14.94 -20.27 -1.42
N ASN A 28 -15.94 -20.71 -0.67
CA ASN A 28 -17.34 -20.44 -0.99
C ASN A 28 -17.69 -18.96 -0.77
N MET A 29 -17.15 -18.32 0.27
CA MET A 29 -17.34 -16.89 0.53
C MET A 29 -16.75 -16.03 -0.58
N LEU A 30 -15.64 -16.44 -1.21
CA LEU A 30 -15.04 -15.72 -2.35
C LEU A 30 -15.96 -15.67 -3.59
N ASN A 31 -16.99 -16.48 -3.67
CA ASN A 31 -18.00 -16.39 -4.73
C ASN A 31 -18.95 -15.19 -4.52
N ASN A 32 -18.99 -14.62 -3.32
CA ASN A 32 -19.71 -13.39 -3.04
C ASN A 32 -18.83 -12.19 -3.37
N ASP A 33 -19.24 -11.37 -4.33
CA ASP A 33 -18.46 -10.22 -4.83
C ASP A 33 -18.15 -9.19 -3.74
N SER A 34 -19.08 -8.95 -2.82
CA SER A 34 -18.89 -8.01 -1.71
C SER A 34 -17.84 -8.52 -0.73
N PHE A 35 -17.91 -9.80 -0.37
CA PHE A 35 -16.90 -10.42 0.48
C PHE A 35 -15.52 -10.43 -0.19
N ARG A 36 -15.46 -10.84 -1.47
CA ARG A 36 -14.21 -10.87 -2.23
C ARG A 36 -13.56 -9.48 -2.29
N LYS A 37 -14.37 -8.45 -2.58
CA LYS A 37 -13.86 -7.06 -2.57
C LYS A 37 -13.35 -6.66 -1.19
N GLN A 38 -14.09 -6.90 -0.14
CA GLN A 38 -13.67 -6.59 1.23
C GLN A 38 -12.38 -7.34 1.62
N PHE A 39 -12.25 -8.59 1.21
CA PHE A 39 -11.04 -9.37 1.43
C PHE A 39 -9.84 -8.76 0.71
N ILE A 40 -9.98 -8.42 -0.59
CA ILE A 40 -8.94 -7.75 -1.39
C ILE A 40 -8.51 -6.45 -0.72
N ASP A 41 -9.46 -5.59 -0.38
CA ASP A 41 -9.20 -4.29 0.23
C ASP A 41 -8.48 -4.45 1.58
N THR A 42 -8.95 -5.36 2.44
CA THR A 42 -8.30 -5.65 3.74
C THR A 42 -6.87 -6.15 3.56
N TYR A 43 -6.67 -7.06 2.61
CA TYR A 43 -5.35 -7.61 2.32
C TYR A 43 -4.38 -6.53 1.84
N CYS A 44 -4.83 -5.67 0.94
CA CYS A 44 -4.05 -4.53 0.45
C CYS A 44 -3.73 -3.54 1.57
N LEU A 45 -4.72 -3.22 2.44
CA LEU A 45 -4.51 -2.33 3.57
C LEU A 45 -3.46 -2.86 4.54
N VAL A 46 -3.51 -4.15 4.86
CA VAL A 46 -2.50 -4.78 5.72
C VAL A 46 -1.12 -4.78 5.04
N ALA A 47 -1.05 -5.09 3.75
CA ALA A 47 0.19 -5.08 3.00
C ALA A 47 0.83 -3.69 2.95
N GLY A 48 0.04 -2.63 2.72
CA GLY A 48 0.52 -1.25 2.56
C GLY A 48 0.63 -0.43 3.83
N SER A 49 0.20 -0.96 4.99
CA SER A 49 0.30 -0.29 6.27
C SER A 49 1.12 -1.08 7.29
N VAL A 50 0.65 -2.27 7.66
CA VAL A 50 1.31 -3.10 8.69
C VAL A 50 2.66 -3.61 8.20
N PHE A 51 2.75 -4.05 6.95
CA PHE A 51 3.96 -4.56 6.30
C PHE A 51 4.71 -3.49 5.49
N GLU A 52 4.43 -2.23 5.73
CA GLU A 52 5.18 -1.14 5.12
C GLU A 52 6.66 -1.25 5.55
N PRO A 53 7.62 -1.21 4.58
CA PRO A 53 9.03 -1.55 4.86
C PRO A 53 9.71 -0.68 5.90
N GLU A 54 9.47 0.64 5.89
CA GLU A 54 10.08 1.57 6.87
C GLU A 54 9.62 1.26 8.29
N ARG A 55 8.30 1.02 8.45
CA ARG A 55 7.71 0.63 9.71
C ARG A 55 8.27 -0.69 10.23
N CYS A 56 8.33 -1.70 9.37
CA CYS A 56 8.88 -3.01 9.72
C CYS A 56 10.35 -2.89 10.13
N ASN A 57 11.15 -2.13 9.40
CA ASN A 57 12.55 -1.93 9.70
C ASN A 57 12.76 -1.22 11.05
N ALA A 58 11.96 -0.17 11.33
CA ALA A 58 12.01 0.54 12.59
C ALA A 58 11.72 -0.37 13.80
N ILE A 59 10.69 -1.22 13.70
CA ILE A 59 10.34 -2.19 14.74
C ILE A 59 11.46 -3.22 14.94
N ILE A 60 12.03 -3.75 13.86
CA ILE A 60 13.12 -4.72 13.93
C ILE A 60 14.36 -4.10 14.60
N ASP A 61 14.70 -2.86 14.23
CA ASP A 61 15.86 -2.17 14.80
C ASP A 61 15.66 -1.86 16.30
N GLU A 62 14.47 -1.43 16.68
CA GLU A 62 14.10 -1.22 18.08
C GLU A 62 14.24 -2.52 18.90
N MET A 63 13.67 -3.62 18.38
CA MET A 63 13.74 -4.92 19.04
C MET A 63 15.18 -5.42 19.15
N ALA A 64 15.98 -5.29 18.09
CA ALA A 64 17.38 -5.67 18.08
C ALA A 64 18.19 -4.84 19.11
N ALA A 65 17.98 -3.53 19.14
CA ALA A 65 18.65 -2.65 20.11
C ALA A 65 18.27 -2.99 21.56
N ARG A 66 17.01 -3.33 21.80
CA ARG A 66 16.52 -3.70 23.14
C ARG A 66 17.19 -4.98 23.69
N ILE A 67 17.44 -5.98 22.84
CA ILE A 67 18.02 -7.26 23.26
C ILE A 67 19.55 -7.30 23.15
N ALA A 68 20.17 -6.37 22.41
CA ALA A 68 21.62 -6.35 22.17
C ALA A 68 22.47 -6.39 23.44
N PRO A 69 22.16 -5.62 24.52
CA PRO A 69 22.99 -5.67 25.76
C PRO A 69 22.99 -7.05 26.43
N ALA A 70 21.84 -7.73 26.44
CA ALA A 70 21.72 -9.07 26.99
C ALA A 70 22.51 -10.11 26.17
N LEU A 71 22.44 -10.04 24.84
CA LEU A 71 23.14 -10.94 23.94
C LEU A 71 24.67 -10.69 23.96
N ALA A 72 25.10 -9.45 24.15
CA ALA A 72 26.53 -9.11 24.26
C ALA A 72 27.21 -9.77 25.46
N PHE A 73 26.48 -10.01 26.55
CA PHE A 73 26.97 -10.76 27.70
C PHE A 73 27.39 -12.19 27.34
N ASP A 74 26.67 -12.81 26.36
CA ASP A 74 26.99 -14.13 25.84
C ASP A 74 27.91 -14.09 24.59
N GLY A 75 28.52 -12.94 24.28
CA GLY A 75 29.33 -12.76 23.07
C GLY A 75 28.53 -12.83 21.74
N ARG A 76 27.22 -12.60 21.78
CA ARG A 76 26.29 -12.70 20.62
C ARG A 76 25.79 -11.32 20.22
N SER A 77 25.28 -11.22 19.00
CA SER A 77 24.70 -10.00 18.43
C SER A 77 23.40 -10.30 17.72
N PRO A 78 22.34 -9.50 17.88
CA PRO A 78 21.08 -9.67 17.17
C PRO A 78 21.10 -9.11 15.73
N TYR A 79 22.05 -8.24 15.41
CA TYR A 79 21.99 -7.43 14.19
C TYR A 79 22.12 -8.25 12.90
N GLY A 80 22.84 -9.36 12.91
CA GLY A 80 22.90 -10.27 11.76
C GLY A 80 21.52 -10.84 11.42
N THR A 81 20.79 -11.32 12.43
CA THR A 81 19.42 -11.84 12.27
C THR A 81 18.43 -10.73 11.90
N ALA A 82 18.57 -9.55 12.52
CA ALA A 82 17.76 -8.38 12.19
C ALA A 82 17.90 -7.99 10.71
N ASN A 83 19.12 -7.94 10.18
CA ASN A 83 19.38 -7.63 8.78
C ASN A 83 18.83 -8.70 7.82
N GLN A 84 18.92 -9.98 8.19
CA GLN A 84 18.31 -11.05 7.40
C GLN A 84 16.79 -10.92 7.36
N LEU A 85 16.16 -10.58 8.49
CA LEU A 85 14.72 -10.37 8.56
C LEU A 85 14.28 -9.16 7.73
N LYS A 86 14.98 -8.02 7.84
CA LYS A 86 14.72 -6.84 7.00
C LYS A 86 14.84 -7.18 5.51
N SER A 87 15.87 -7.91 5.10
CA SER A 87 16.03 -8.36 3.71
C SER A 87 14.89 -9.29 3.25
N ALA A 88 14.41 -10.15 4.14
CA ALA A 88 13.29 -11.04 3.81
C ALA A 88 11.95 -10.29 3.69
N LEU A 89 11.79 -9.18 4.40
CA LEU A 89 10.59 -8.34 4.38
C LEU A 89 10.62 -7.25 3.30
N ALA A 90 11.79 -6.89 2.78
CA ALA A 90 11.95 -5.79 1.82
C ALA A 90 11.02 -5.90 0.60
N ASN A 91 10.78 -7.12 0.11
CA ASN A 91 9.91 -7.38 -1.04
C ASN A 91 8.54 -7.97 -0.63
N ARG A 92 8.26 -8.04 0.67
CA ARG A 92 7.07 -8.75 1.17
C ARG A 92 5.78 -8.14 0.66
N GLN A 93 5.68 -6.82 0.70
CA GLN A 93 4.51 -6.08 0.23
C GLN A 93 4.20 -6.40 -1.23
N GLY A 94 5.20 -6.25 -2.11
CA GLY A 94 5.03 -6.54 -3.54
C GLY A 94 4.67 -8.02 -3.79
N SER A 95 5.31 -8.94 -3.07
CA SER A 95 5.00 -10.38 -3.19
C SER A 95 3.58 -10.71 -2.72
N MET A 96 3.08 -10.03 -1.69
CA MET A 96 1.71 -10.20 -1.21
C MET A 96 0.71 -9.75 -2.29
N ILE A 97 0.91 -8.60 -2.89
CA ILE A 97 0.03 -8.07 -3.95
C ILE A 97 0.09 -8.96 -5.19
N GLN A 98 1.29 -9.40 -5.59
CA GLN A 98 1.43 -10.29 -6.74
C GLN A 98 0.70 -11.63 -6.52
N ALA A 99 0.84 -12.22 -5.34
CA ALA A 99 0.13 -13.45 -4.99
C ALA A 99 -1.41 -13.28 -5.03
N LEU A 100 -1.91 -12.09 -4.67
CA LEU A 100 -3.33 -11.77 -4.77
C LEU A 100 -3.79 -11.67 -6.24
N ILE A 101 -2.97 -11.06 -7.11
CA ILE A 101 -3.24 -10.98 -8.56
C ILE A 101 -3.21 -12.36 -9.21
N ASP A 102 -2.21 -13.17 -8.86
CA ASP A 102 -2.01 -14.50 -9.45
C ASP A 102 -3.11 -15.50 -9.05
N TYR A 103 -3.83 -15.21 -7.96
CA TYR A 103 -4.90 -16.08 -7.53
C TYR A 103 -6.19 -15.81 -8.32
N TRP A 104 -6.45 -16.65 -9.31
CA TRP A 104 -7.52 -16.49 -10.31
C TRP A 104 -8.92 -16.20 -9.75
N ARG A 105 -9.24 -16.64 -8.52
CA ARG A 105 -10.55 -16.38 -7.87
C ARG A 105 -10.74 -14.91 -7.48
N MET A 106 -9.67 -14.13 -7.40
CA MET A 106 -9.76 -12.70 -7.06
C MET A 106 -10.26 -11.86 -8.24
N GLY A 107 -10.06 -12.33 -9.48
CA GLY A 107 -10.46 -11.61 -10.68
C GLY A 107 -9.67 -10.32 -10.88
N LEU A 108 -8.40 -10.30 -10.46
CA LEU A 108 -7.51 -9.16 -10.56
C LEU A 108 -6.50 -9.34 -11.68
N SER A 109 -5.99 -8.21 -12.17
CA SER A 109 -4.87 -8.14 -13.10
C SER A 109 -3.95 -6.96 -12.74
N SER A 110 -2.71 -6.98 -13.21
CA SER A 110 -1.71 -5.96 -12.86
C SER A 110 -2.08 -4.56 -13.35
N ASP A 111 -2.83 -4.44 -14.44
CA ASP A 111 -3.30 -3.16 -14.99
C ASP A 111 -4.41 -2.52 -14.13
N MET A 112 -5.09 -3.30 -13.28
CA MET A 112 -6.06 -2.79 -12.31
C MET A 112 -5.41 -2.17 -11.07
N GLN A 113 -4.11 -2.44 -10.86
CA GLN A 113 -3.38 -1.99 -9.69
C GLN A 113 -3.09 -0.50 -9.74
N GLN A 114 -3.37 0.20 -8.64
CA GLN A 114 -3.07 1.62 -8.44
C GLN A 114 -2.07 1.76 -7.30
N ALA A 115 -0.92 2.38 -7.55
CA ALA A 115 0.01 2.75 -6.49
C ALA A 115 -0.53 4.00 -5.77
N VAL A 116 -0.75 3.89 -4.47
CA VAL A 116 -1.38 4.95 -3.66
C VAL A 116 -0.57 5.15 -2.38
N SER A 117 -0.35 6.41 -2.02
CA SER A 117 0.16 6.80 -0.71
C SER A 117 -0.85 7.72 -0.03
N ILE A 118 -1.22 7.41 1.21
CA ILE A 118 -2.21 8.14 1.99
C ILE A 118 -1.63 8.41 3.36
N SER A 119 -1.60 9.67 3.76
CA SER A 119 -1.17 10.09 5.09
C SER A 119 -1.96 11.30 5.54
N ALA A 120 -1.95 11.58 6.82
CA ALA A 120 -2.47 12.81 7.39
C ALA A 120 -1.31 13.71 7.81
N ASN A 121 -1.58 15.01 7.87
CA ASN A 121 -0.63 15.98 8.41
C ASN A 121 -0.70 16.13 9.93
N VAL A 122 -1.51 15.31 10.60
CA VAL A 122 -1.67 15.21 12.05
C VAL A 122 -1.87 13.77 12.46
N ASP A 123 -1.47 13.42 13.68
CA ASP A 123 -1.57 12.05 14.21
C ASP A 123 -2.99 11.69 14.68
N ASP A 124 -3.80 12.72 14.98
CA ASP A 124 -5.15 12.53 15.55
C ASP A 124 -6.25 12.47 14.47
N VAL A 125 -6.13 11.49 13.57
CA VAL A 125 -7.10 11.23 12.51
C VAL A 125 -7.21 9.72 12.25
N SER A 126 -8.42 9.25 11.94
CA SER A 126 -8.63 7.94 11.35
C SER A 126 -8.77 8.09 9.83
N LEU A 127 -7.92 7.40 9.09
CA LEU A 127 -7.98 7.32 7.63
C LEU A 127 -8.64 6.01 7.23
N ARG A 128 -9.54 6.08 6.25
CA ARG A 128 -10.32 4.91 5.79
C ARG A 128 -10.26 4.79 4.28
N VAL A 129 -10.21 3.55 3.82
CA VAL A 129 -10.35 3.16 2.42
C VAL A 129 -11.54 2.21 2.33
N ASN A 130 -12.53 2.54 1.48
CA ASN A 130 -13.75 1.73 1.32
C ASN A 130 -14.40 1.36 2.66
N ASP A 131 -14.56 2.35 3.55
CA ASP A 131 -15.11 2.23 4.91
C ASP A 131 -14.28 1.39 5.90
N MET A 132 -13.14 0.85 5.49
CA MET A 132 -12.19 0.16 6.36
C MET A 132 -11.11 1.11 6.85
N GLU A 133 -10.84 1.07 8.14
CA GLU A 133 -9.79 1.87 8.76
C GLU A 133 -8.41 1.36 8.35
N ILE A 134 -7.51 2.28 7.99
CA ILE A 134 -6.10 1.96 7.79
C ILE A 134 -5.51 1.58 9.15
N PRO A 135 -4.90 0.38 9.29
CA PRO A 135 -4.43 -0.11 10.59
C PRO A 135 -3.33 0.72 11.26
N THR A 136 -2.74 1.65 10.53
CA THR A 136 -1.69 2.56 10.98
C THR A 136 -2.05 3.99 10.60
N ASP A 137 -1.20 4.96 10.93
CA ASP A 137 -1.37 6.38 10.62
C ASP A 137 -1.17 6.73 9.14
N LYS A 138 -0.60 5.80 8.36
CA LYS A 138 -0.32 5.98 6.93
C LYS A 138 -0.51 4.68 6.15
N PHE A 139 -0.71 4.83 4.86
CA PHE A 139 -0.73 3.74 3.88
C PHE A 139 0.20 4.09 2.72
N SER A 140 1.00 3.13 2.28
CA SER A 140 1.79 3.22 1.06
C SER A 140 1.83 1.86 0.38
N GLY A 141 1.13 1.70 -0.74
CA GLY A 141 1.01 0.40 -1.39
C GLY A 141 0.08 0.40 -2.59
N ALA A 142 -0.38 -0.78 -2.93
CA ALA A 142 -1.29 -1.01 -4.05
C ALA A 142 -2.73 -1.14 -3.57
N LEU A 143 -3.64 -0.51 -4.30
CA LEU A 143 -5.09 -0.67 -4.18
C LEU A 143 -5.71 -0.99 -5.54
N PHE A 144 -6.92 -1.52 -5.54
CA PHE A 144 -7.69 -1.84 -6.74
C PHE A 144 -8.99 -1.04 -6.76
N ALA A 145 -9.24 -0.34 -7.88
CA ALA A 145 -10.44 0.48 -8.06
C ALA A 145 -11.75 -0.36 -8.05
N PRO A 146 -12.90 0.19 -7.61
CA PRO A 146 -13.07 1.56 -7.15
C PRO A 146 -12.61 1.78 -5.71
N ILE A 147 -12.09 2.99 -5.42
CA ILE A 147 -11.55 3.38 -4.10
C ILE A 147 -12.28 4.62 -3.62
N THR A 148 -12.75 4.58 -2.37
CA THR A 148 -13.29 5.73 -1.65
C THR A 148 -12.41 6.04 -0.47
N LEU A 149 -11.97 7.28 -0.34
CA LEU A 149 -11.15 7.75 0.79
C LEU A 149 -12.01 8.56 1.76
N LYS A 150 -11.81 8.33 3.05
CA LYS A 150 -12.46 9.09 4.11
C LYS A 150 -11.44 9.42 5.20
N ALA A 151 -11.48 10.64 5.70
CA ALA A 151 -10.73 11.08 6.87
C ALA A 151 -11.73 11.44 7.97
N GLU A 152 -11.53 10.89 9.15
CA GLU A 152 -12.33 11.14 10.35
C GLU A 152 -11.46 11.80 11.41
N PRO A 153 -11.42 13.17 11.46
CA PRO A 153 -10.61 13.88 12.43
C PRO A 153 -11.16 13.67 13.84
N LYS A 154 -10.27 13.56 14.83
CA LYS A 154 -10.64 13.53 16.24
C LYS A 154 -11.02 14.92 16.75
N ALA A 155 -11.47 14.97 18.02
CA ALA A 155 -11.88 16.21 18.67
C ALA A 155 -10.75 17.28 18.60
N GLY A 156 -11.10 18.50 18.22
CA GLY A 156 -10.15 19.61 18.04
C GLY A 156 -9.62 19.79 16.61
N TYR A 157 -9.88 18.86 15.72
CA TYR A 157 -9.50 18.90 14.31
C TYR A 157 -10.72 18.94 13.39
N ARG A 158 -10.53 19.46 12.19
CA ARG A 158 -11.53 19.40 11.12
C ARG A 158 -10.88 18.92 9.83
N PHE A 159 -11.61 18.18 9.04
CA PHE A 159 -11.20 17.85 7.68
C PHE A 159 -11.34 19.11 6.79
N VAL A 160 -10.27 19.49 6.12
CA VAL A 160 -10.24 20.65 5.22
C VAL A 160 -10.33 20.21 3.76
N GLY A 161 -9.70 19.10 3.42
CA GLY A 161 -9.69 18.56 2.07
C GLY A 161 -8.53 17.58 1.86
N TRP A 162 -8.53 16.97 0.70
CA TRP A 162 -7.42 16.18 0.19
C TRP A 162 -6.51 17.08 -0.65
N SER A 163 -5.21 16.93 -0.48
CA SER A 163 -4.19 17.49 -1.39
C SER A 163 -3.45 16.32 -2.03
N SER A 164 -3.14 16.43 -3.32
CA SER A 164 -2.22 15.49 -3.96
C SER A 164 -0.84 16.11 -4.01
N GLU A 165 0.16 15.45 -3.46
CA GLU A 165 1.53 15.70 -3.85
C GLU A 165 1.71 15.12 -5.25
N SER A 166 1.50 15.92 -6.27
CA SER A 166 2.07 15.60 -7.57
C SER A 166 3.58 15.62 -7.39
N THR A 167 4.23 14.50 -7.60
CA THR A 167 5.60 14.53 -8.12
C THR A 167 5.49 15.18 -9.49
N THR A 168 5.48 16.50 -9.51
CA THR A 168 5.55 17.26 -10.73
C THR A 168 6.95 17.01 -11.26
N THR A 169 7.08 16.06 -12.18
CA THR A 169 8.14 16.17 -13.16
C THR A 169 7.86 17.50 -13.82
N MET A 170 8.66 18.52 -13.50
CA MET A 170 8.56 19.82 -14.17
C MET A 170 8.90 19.56 -15.63
N ALA A 171 7.87 19.32 -16.43
CA ALA A 171 8.02 19.42 -17.85
C ALA A 171 8.26 20.92 -18.11
N THR A 172 9.44 21.26 -18.62
CA THR A 172 9.70 22.61 -19.10
C THR A 172 8.78 22.81 -20.29
N LEU A 173 7.61 23.43 -20.05
CA LEU A 173 6.63 23.72 -21.11
C LEU A 173 7.20 24.72 -22.10
N VAL A 174 8.10 25.57 -21.64
CA VAL A 174 8.79 26.57 -22.46
C VAL A 174 10.23 26.67 -21.96
N GLY A 175 11.20 26.39 -22.83
CA GLY A 175 12.63 26.55 -22.51
C GLY A 175 13.00 28.02 -22.31
N SER A 176 14.06 28.27 -21.53
CA SER A 176 14.59 29.63 -21.31
C SER A 176 15.10 30.30 -22.59
N ASP A 177 15.32 29.53 -23.64
CA ASP A 177 15.78 29.92 -24.96
C ASP A 177 14.65 29.94 -26.02
N ALA A 178 13.41 29.71 -25.60
CA ALA A 178 12.27 29.71 -26.50
C ALA A 178 11.99 31.11 -27.04
N THR A 179 11.72 31.18 -28.35
CA THR A 179 11.31 32.41 -29.01
C THR A 179 9.80 32.62 -28.75
N TRP A 180 9.46 33.78 -28.22
CA TRP A 180 8.10 34.13 -27.91
C TRP A 180 7.56 35.08 -28.97
N ASN A 181 6.36 34.80 -29.43
CA ASN A 181 5.56 35.80 -30.18
C ASN A 181 4.68 36.55 -29.19
N TYR A 182 4.73 37.86 -29.21
CA TYR A 182 3.86 38.68 -28.44
C TYR A 182 3.06 39.63 -29.32
N TYR A 183 1.90 40.03 -28.86
CA TYR A 183 1.02 40.96 -29.56
C TYR A 183 0.69 42.12 -28.65
N ASP A 184 1.09 43.33 -29.08
CA ASP A 184 0.95 44.59 -28.32
C ASP A 184 -0.08 45.57 -28.94
N GLN A 185 -0.83 45.13 -29.95
CA GLN A 185 -1.70 45.97 -30.79
C GLN A 185 -3.19 45.84 -30.43
N GLY A 186 -3.54 45.66 -29.17
CA GLY A 186 -4.92 45.67 -28.68
C GLY A 186 -5.52 44.26 -28.38
N SER A 187 -6.85 44.10 -28.57
CA SER A 187 -7.53 42.84 -28.22
C SER A 187 -7.11 41.67 -29.11
N LEU A 188 -7.02 40.48 -28.50
CA LEU A 188 -6.77 39.21 -29.17
C LEU A 188 -8.04 38.56 -29.74
N ASP A 189 -9.22 39.17 -29.52
CA ASP A 189 -10.49 38.62 -29.97
C ASP A 189 -10.51 38.43 -31.50
N GLY A 190 -10.77 37.22 -31.97
CA GLY A 190 -10.80 36.88 -33.38
C GLY A 190 -9.43 36.74 -34.07
N LYS A 191 -8.31 36.69 -33.33
CA LYS A 191 -7.00 36.40 -33.89
C LYS A 191 -6.69 34.92 -33.79
N ASN A 192 -6.22 34.31 -34.90
CA ASN A 192 -5.67 32.95 -34.90
C ASN A 192 -4.21 33.04 -34.49
N TRP A 193 -3.88 32.36 -33.39
CA TRP A 193 -2.50 32.15 -32.95
C TRP A 193 -2.02 30.79 -33.50
N THR A 194 -1.05 30.78 -34.32
CA THR A 194 -0.32 29.61 -34.79
C THR A 194 1.15 29.73 -34.40
#